data_ace564c4a6d6fe1a8868c19af4fb4b28
#
_entry.id   ace564c4a6d6fe1a8868c19af4fb4b28
#
_cell.length_a   1.000
_cell.length_b   1.000
_cell.length_c   1.000
_cell.angle_alpha   90.00
_cell.angle_beta   90.00
_cell.angle_gamma   90.00
#
_symmetry.space_group_name_H-M   'P 1'
#
loop_
_entity.id
_entity.type
_entity.pdbx_description
1 polymer ?
#
loop_
_entity_poly.entity_id
_entity_poly.type
_entity_poly.pdbx_seq_one_letter_code
_entity_poly.pdbx_strand_id
1 'polypeptide(L)'
;MAGTTPVAFDPAPLHLGLVMTFTATTKVLAGQIVSHHATGVSRAVIPATNATAGALGVALHTAEAGELVSVAMNGSVVKIMLSTDDGTADAGDWIGVSTVAGCGVVRDAAIHAHEATAGLGNAIGIALDDIAAGASTVGGTGYILISISPPWTAVS
;
A
#
# COMPACT_ATOMS: atom_id res chain seq x y z
N MET A 1 2.49 7.74 -22.12
CA MET A 1 2.13 7.06 -20.91
C MET A 1 3.04 7.45 -19.78
N ALA A 2 2.56 7.94 -18.82
CA ALA A 2 3.40 8.39 -17.74
C ALA A 2 2.85 7.80 -16.46
N GLY A 3 3.16 6.74 -16.06
CA GLY A 3 2.82 6.23 -14.76
C GLY A 3 3.89 6.56 -13.74
N THR A 4 3.55 6.43 -12.49
CA THR A 4 4.52 6.48 -11.41
C THR A 4 5.48 5.31 -11.52
N THR A 5 6.76 5.60 -11.57
CA THR A 5 7.77 4.57 -11.47
C THR A 5 8.07 4.32 -9.99
N PRO A 6 7.94 3.09 -9.50
CA PRO A 6 8.25 2.81 -8.11
C PRO A 6 9.70 3.13 -7.78
N VAL A 7 9.90 3.89 -6.73
CA VAL A 7 11.22 4.22 -6.21
C VAL A 7 11.23 3.97 -4.71
N ALA A 8 12.41 3.63 -4.18
CA ALA A 8 12.57 3.49 -2.74
C ALA A 8 12.52 4.87 -2.09
N PHE A 9 11.84 4.97 -0.97
CA PHE A 9 11.84 6.16 -0.13
C PHE A 9 11.73 5.76 1.33
N ASP A 10 12.13 6.65 2.23
CA ASP A 10 12.04 6.38 3.65
C ASP A 10 10.55 6.41 4.09
N PRO A 11 10.00 5.29 4.57
CA PRO A 11 8.63 5.30 5.11
C PRO A 11 8.50 6.11 6.40
N ALA A 12 9.60 6.57 6.97
CA ALA A 12 9.67 7.51 8.09
C ALA A 12 8.60 7.24 9.16
N PRO A 13 8.57 6.05 9.78
CA PRO A 13 7.49 5.71 10.67
C PRO A 13 7.40 6.67 11.85
N LEU A 14 6.20 7.20 12.08
CA LEU A 14 5.90 7.98 13.28
C LEU A 14 5.47 7.09 14.43
N HIS A 15 4.89 5.96 14.12
CA HIS A 15 4.47 4.96 15.09
C HIS A 15 4.51 3.59 14.43
N LEU A 16 5.02 2.60 15.13
CA LEU A 16 4.98 1.22 14.68
C LEU A 16 4.00 0.45 15.56
N GLY A 17 2.96 -0.05 14.94
CA GLY A 17 2.06 -1.02 15.54
C GLY A 17 2.63 -2.42 15.37
N LEU A 18 1.92 -3.31 14.69
CA LEU A 18 2.43 -4.63 14.38
C LEU A 18 3.49 -4.54 13.29
N VAL A 19 4.64 -5.16 13.54
CA VAL A 19 5.70 -5.34 12.55
C VAL A 19 6.02 -6.81 12.46
N MET A 20 6.04 -7.34 11.25
CA MET A 20 6.41 -8.73 11.00
C MET A 20 7.44 -8.81 9.91
N THR A 21 8.21 -9.89 9.92
CA THR A 21 9.23 -10.18 8.92
C THR A 21 8.71 -11.20 7.93
N PHE A 22 8.90 -10.91 6.65
CA PHE A 22 8.51 -11.76 5.54
C PHE A 22 9.70 -11.97 4.60
N THR A 23 9.57 -12.94 3.70
CA THR A 23 10.53 -13.13 2.61
C THR A 23 10.00 -12.38 1.38
N ALA A 24 10.82 -11.54 0.77
CA ALA A 24 10.50 -10.92 -0.50
C ALA A 24 10.69 -11.94 -1.62
N THR A 25 9.66 -12.25 -2.39
CA THR A 25 9.79 -13.18 -3.52
C THR A 25 10.30 -12.48 -4.77
N THR A 26 10.05 -11.19 -4.86
CA THR A 26 10.65 -10.30 -5.86
C THR A 26 11.23 -9.11 -5.10
N LYS A 27 11.98 -8.27 -5.78
CA LYS A 27 12.50 -7.05 -5.15
C LYS A 27 11.36 -6.21 -4.60
N VAL A 28 11.49 -5.81 -3.34
CA VAL A 28 10.58 -4.90 -2.66
C VAL A 28 11.36 -3.65 -2.28
N LEU A 29 10.82 -2.49 -2.59
CA LEU A 29 11.45 -1.21 -2.26
C LEU A 29 10.91 -0.68 -0.92
N ALA A 30 11.76 0.01 -0.17
CA ALA A 30 11.33 0.71 1.03
C ALA A 30 10.15 1.63 0.72
N GLY A 31 9.13 1.60 1.55
CA GLY A 31 7.91 2.40 1.39
C GLY A 31 6.83 1.79 0.50
N GLN A 32 7.11 0.70 -0.21
CA GLN A 32 6.09 0.04 -1.01
C GLN A 32 5.06 -0.66 -0.14
N ILE A 33 3.80 -0.55 -0.56
CA ILE A 33 2.73 -1.39 -0.05
C ILE A 33 2.97 -2.81 -0.57
N VAL A 34 2.88 -3.80 0.31
CA VAL A 34 3.09 -5.20 -0.05
C VAL A 34 1.85 -6.04 0.22
N SER A 35 1.71 -7.09 -0.54
CA SER A 35 0.68 -8.11 -0.35
C SER A 35 1.32 -9.48 -0.18
N HIS A 36 0.54 -10.42 0.35
CA HIS A 36 0.99 -11.80 0.45
C HIS A 36 1.18 -12.39 -0.95
N HIS A 37 2.24 -13.12 -1.14
CA HIS A 37 2.45 -13.87 -2.39
C HIS A 37 1.40 -14.96 -2.52
N ALA A 38 0.78 -15.04 -3.68
CA ALA A 38 -0.53 -15.66 -3.84
C ALA A 38 -0.60 -17.17 -3.64
N THR A 39 0.43 -17.93 -3.64
CA THR A 39 0.24 -19.39 -3.57
C THR A 39 1.31 -20.11 -2.80
N GLY A 40 0.88 -20.70 -1.69
CA GLY A 40 1.62 -21.77 -1.05
C GLY A 40 2.99 -21.43 -0.48
N VAL A 41 3.43 -20.19 -0.58
CA VAL A 41 4.71 -19.76 -0.02
C VAL A 41 4.44 -19.08 1.30
N SER A 42 4.85 -19.72 2.36
CA SER A 42 4.66 -19.21 3.71
C SER A 42 5.47 -17.94 3.94
N ARG A 43 4.81 -16.92 4.49
CA ARG A 43 5.45 -15.65 4.88
C ARG A 43 6.20 -14.97 3.74
N ALA A 44 5.64 -14.99 2.54
CA ALA A 44 6.23 -14.35 1.38
C ALA A 44 5.39 -13.15 0.93
N VAL A 45 6.06 -12.10 0.50
CA VAL A 45 5.41 -10.88 0.04
C VAL A 45 5.94 -10.44 -1.31
N ILE A 46 5.10 -9.69 -2.00
CA ILE A 46 5.41 -9.01 -3.26
C ILE A 46 4.90 -7.58 -3.18
N PRO A 47 5.41 -6.65 -4.00
CA PRO A 47 4.77 -5.35 -4.14
C PRO A 47 3.31 -5.51 -4.54
N ALA A 48 2.42 -4.84 -3.82
CA ALA A 48 0.99 -4.99 -4.03
C ALA A 48 0.52 -4.23 -5.27
N THR A 49 -0.39 -4.84 -6.01
CA THR A 49 -1.17 -4.16 -7.04
C THR A 49 -2.65 -4.44 -6.79
N ASN A 50 -3.53 -3.75 -7.48
CA ASN A 50 -4.97 -4.02 -7.34
C ASN A 50 -5.38 -5.43 -7.82
N ALA A 51 -4.48 -6.13 -8.51
CA ALA A 51 -4.71 -7.50 -8.96
C ALA A 51 -4.15 -8.57 -8.01
N THR A 52 -3.40 -8.17 -6.99
CA THR A 52 -2.83 -9.10 -6.01
C THR A 52 -3.82 -9.38 -4.89
N ALA A 53 -3.50 -10.32 -4.04
CA ALA A 53 -4.21 -10.52 -2.78
C ALA A 53 -4.18 -9.22 -1.96
N GLY A 54 -5.04 -9.11 -0.97
CA GLY A 54 -5.15 -7.91 -0.16
C GLY A 54 -3.83 -7.42 0.43
N ALA A 55 -3.73 -6.13 0.63
CA ALA A 55 -2.54 -5.52 1.21
C ALA A 55 -2.29 -6.02 2.62
N LEU A 56 -1.03 -6.22 2.96
CA LEU A 56 -0.60 -6.59 4.33
C LEU A 56 -0.04 -5.40 5.09
N GLY A 57 0.68 -4.53 4.43
CA GLY A 57 1.33 -3.41 5.08
C GLY A 57 2.33 -2.73 4.17
N VAL A 58 3.29 -2.05 4.77
CA VAL A 58 4.30 -1.24 4.08
C VAL A 58 5.69 -1.72 4.44
N ALA A 59 6.52 -1.93 3.43
CA ALA A 59 7.91 -2.34 3.62
C ALA A 59 8.73 -1.23 4.28
N LEU A 60 9.46 -1.58 5.33
CA LEU A 60 10.27 -0.62 6.08
C LEU A 60 11.67 -0.42 5.48
N HIS A 61 12.12 -1.32 4.64
CA HIS A 61 13.39 -1.21 3.96
C HIS A 61 13.34 -1.97 2.63
N THR A 62 14.32 -1.72 1.77
CA THR A 62 14.45 -2.43 0.50
C THR A 62 15.01 -3.83 0.74
N ALA A 63 14.45 -4.82 0.04
CA ALA A 63 14.91 -6.21 0.06
C ALA A 63 14.95 -6.75 -1.37
N GLU A 64 16.01 -7.45 -1.70
CA GLU A 64 16.10 -8.17 -2.97
C GLU A 64 15.31 -9.48 -2.88
N ALA A 65 15.07 -10.10 -4.04
CA ALA A 65 14.38 -11.39 -4.08
C ALA A 65 15.10 -12.42 -3.21
N GLY A 66 14.34 -13.07 -2.34
CA GLY A 66 14.86 -14.05 -1.38
C GLY A 66 15.33 -13.48 -0.05
N GLU A 67 15.41 -12.18 0.08
CA GLU A 67 15.81 -11.54 1.34
C GLU A 67 14.62 -11.32 2.26
N LEU A 68 14.92 -11.12 3.53
CA LEU A 68 13.91 -10.78 4.54
C LEU A 68 13.59 -9.30 4.49
N VAL A 69 12.32 -8.97 4.67
CA VAL A 69 11.82 -7.61 4.74
C VAL A 69 10.90 -7.44 5.94
N SER A 70 11.11 -6.37 6.70
CA SER A 70 10.23 -6.00 7.79
C SER A 70 9.07 -5.18 7.23
N VAL A 71 7.86 -5.54 7.61
CA VAL A 71 6.62 -4.93 7.11
C VAL A 71 5.85 -4.34 8.28
N ALA A 72 5.58 -3.05 8.20
CA ALA A 72 4.70 -2.36 9.14
C ALA A 72 3.25 -2.67 8.77
N MET A 73 2.47 -3.12 9.74
CA MET A 73 1.10 -3.57 9.56
C MET A 73 0.14 -2.74 10.41
N ASN A 74 -1.04 -3.27 10.69
CA ASN A 74 -2.11 -2.55 11.38
C ASN A 74 -1.62 -1.77 12.60
N GLY A 75 -2.11 -0.54 12.73
CA GLY A 75 -1.77 0.38 13.81
C GLY A 75 -0.52 1.20 13.57
N SER A 76 0.25 0.93 12.52
CA SER A 76 1.44 1.70 12.17
C SER A 76 1.06 2.99 11.43
N VAL A 77 1.85 4.03 11.64
CA VAL A 77 1.75 5.31 10.93
C VAL A 77 3.03 5.48 10.13
N VAL A 78 2.93 5.38 8.83
CA VAL A 78 4.07 5.40 7.90
C VAL A 78 3.73 6.19 6.65
N LYS A 79 4.74 6.64 5.93
CA LYS A 79 4.55 7.25 4.62
C LYS A 79 4.35 6.20 3.56
N ILE A 80 3.44 6.51 2.64
CA ILE A 80 3.27 5.78 1.38
C ILE A 80 3.39 6.75 0.21
N MET A 81 3.53 6.22 -0.98
CA MET A 81 3.51 7.00 -2.22
C MET A 81 2.20 6.77 -2.95
N LEU A 82 1.55 7.84 -3.39
CA LEU A 82 0.41 7.75 -4.29
C LEU A 82 0.90 7.62 -5.73
N SER A 83 0.13 6.89 -6.53
CA SER A 83 0.31 6.89 -7.97
C SER A 83 0.02 8.27 -8.55
N THR A 84 0.79 8.68 -9.55
CA THR A 84 0.57 9.97 -10.21
C THR A 84 -0.73 10.03 -11.01
N ASP A 85 -1.29 8.89 -11.32
CA ASP A 85 -2.48 8.81 -12.17
C ASP A 85 -3.78 8.97 -11.39
N ASP A 86 -3.74 8.97 -10.08
CA ASP A 86 -4.91 8.78 -9.24
C ASP A 86 -5.29 10.01 -8.40
N GLY A 87 -4.70 11.15 -8.69
CA GLY A 87 -5.07 12.40 -8.04
C GLY A 87 -4.49 12.58 -6.63
N THR A 88 -5.06 13.51 -5.90
CA THR A 88 -4.64 13.84 -4.53
C THR A 88 -5.52 13.15 -3.51
N ALA A 89 -4.96 12.87 -2.34
CA ALA A 89 -5.73 12.43 -1.19
C ALA A 89 -5.84 13.56 -0.19
N ASP A 90 -7.01 13.71 0.40
CA ASP A 90 -7.20 14.59 1.54
C ASP A 90 -7.09 13.78 2.84
N ALA A 91 -6.73 14.46 3.92
CA ALA A 91 -6.71 13.82 5.22
C ALA A 91 -8.09 13.22 5.54
N GLY A 92 -8.12 11.96 5.93
CA GLY A 92 -9.35 11.22 6.18
C GLY A 92 -9.79 10.32 5.03
N ASP A 93 -9.22 10.47 3.85
CA ASP A 93 -9.56 9.60 2.72
C ASP A 93 -9.04 8.18 2.94
N TRP A 94 -9.81 7.22 2.47
CA TRP A 94 -9.34 5.84 2.40
C TRP A 94 -8.35 5.68 1.25
N ILE A 95 -7.30 4.94 1.54
CA ILE A 95 -6.25 4.62 0.57
C ILE A 95 -6.33 3.15 0.23
N GLY A 96 -6.40 2.87 -1.04
CA GLY A 96 -6.32 1.51 -1.58
C GLY A 96 -5.01 1.29 -2.30
N VAL A 97 -4.91 0.14 -2.96
CA VAL A 97 -3.74 -0.25 -3.73
C VAL A 97 -3.95 0.11 -5.19
N SER A 98 -2.98 0.79 -5.77
CA SER A 98 -2.99 1.20 -7.17
C SER A 98 -2.66 0.04 -8.12
N THR A 99 -2.90 0.26 -9.40
CA THR A 99 -2.35 -0.60 -10.46
C THR A 99 -0.83 -0.52 -10.56
N VAL A 100 -0.25 0.56 -10.07
CA VAL A 100 1.21 0.71 -10.00
C VAL A 100 1.72 0.00 -8.74
N ALA A 101 2.60 -0.96 -8.92
CA ALA A 101 3.05 -1.82 -7.84
C ALA A 101 3.60 -1.04 -6.65
N GLY A 102 3.07 -1.32 -5.48
CA GLY A 102 3.52 -0.72 -4.22
C GLY A 102 3.00 0.69 -3.93
N CYS A 103 2.25 1.30 -4.84
CA CYS A 103 1.69 2.63 -4.66
C CYS A 103 0.24 2.58 -4.18
N GLY A 104 -0.16 3.64 -3.48
CA GLY A 104 -1.55 3.83 -3.06
C GLY A 104 -2.37 4.60 -4.08
N VAL A 105 -3.67 4.53 -3.93
CA VAL A 105 -4.66 5.29 -4.69
C VAL A 105 -5.78 5.72 -3.74
N VAL A 106 -6.34 6.88 -4.00
CA VAL A 106 -7.47 7.37 -3.21
C VAL A 106 -8.71 6.52 -3.47
N ARG A 107 -9.39 6.14 -2.41
CA ARG A 107 -10.69 5.47 -2.47
C ARG A 107 -11.74 6.43 -1.91
N ASP A 108 -12.47 7.10 -2.76
CA ASP A 108 -13.60 7.93 -2.32
C ASP A 108 -14.87 7.08 -2.15
N ALA A 109 -15.94 7.71 -1.67
CA ALA A 109 -17.19 7.01 -1.41
C ALA A 109 -17.80 6.40 -2.69
N ALA A 110 -17.64 7.04 -3.82
CA ALA A 110 -18.14 6.52 -5.09
C ALA A 110 -17.33 5.30 -5.54
N ILE A 111 -16.03 5.37 -5.38
CA ILE A 111 -15.14 4.24 -5.67
C ILE A 111 -15.42 3.09 -4.71
N HIS A 112 -15.66 3.37 -3.44
CA HIS A 112 -16.03 2.33 -2.48
C HIS A 112 -17.31 1.62 -2.86
N ALA A 113 -18.31 2.36 -3.30
CA ALA A 113 -19.57 1.75 -3.73
C ALA A 113 -19.37 0.83 -4.94
N HIS A 114 -18.52 1.23 -5.86
CA HIS A 114 -18.17 0.41 -7.02
C HIS A 114 -17.32 -0.79 -6.65
N GLU A 115 -16.40 -0.61 -5.75
CA GLU A 115 -15.45 -1.65 -5.36
C GLU A 115 -15.96 -2.57 -4.27
N ALA A 116 -17.14 -2.32 -3.75
CA ALA A 116 -17.79 -3.25 -2.80
C ALA A 116 -17.88 -4.67 -3.36
N THR A 117 -17.87 -4.82 -4.66
CA THR A 117 -17.91 -6.12 -5.31
C THR A 117 -16.54 -6.59 -5.82
N ALA A 118 -15.53 -5.74 -5.90
CA ALA A 118 -14.30 -6.07 -6.62
C ALA A 118 -12.99 -5.80 -5.90
N GLY A 119 -12.96 -4.99 -4.87
CA GLY A 119 -11.66 -4.53 -4.41
C GLY A 119 -11.52 -4.14 -2.95
N LEU A 120 -12.46 -4.52 -2.11
CA LEU A 120 -12.40 -4.13 -0.70
C LEU A 120 -11.21 -4.73 0.05
N GLY A 121 -10.66 -5.83 -0.44
CA GLY A 121 -9.43 -6.39 0.10
C GLY A 121 -8.19 -5.58 -0.20
N ASN A 122 -8.30 -4.54 -1.00
CA ASN A 122 -7.15 -3.72 -1.40
C ASN A 122 -6.99 -2.42 -0.61
N ALA A 123 -7.84 -2.15 0.35
CA ALA A 123 -7.66 -0.99 1.23
C ALA A 123 -6.47 -1.21 2.15
N ILE A 124 -5.64 -0.19 2.30
CA ILE A 124 -4.46 -0.24 3.19
C ILE A 124 -4.66 0.62 4.43
N GLY A 125 -5.37 1.72 4.34
CA GLY A 125 -5.53 2.58 5.49
C GLY A 125 -6.16 3.93 5.19
N ILE A 126 -5.97 4.85 6.09
CA ILE A 126 -6.57 6.18 6.06
C ILE A 126 -5.45 7.23 5.99
N ALA A 127 -5.57 8.17 5.07
CA ALA A 127 -4.64 9.28 4.97
C ALA A 127 -4.75 10.17 6.21
N LEU A 128 -3.62 10.49 6.81
CA LEU A 128 -3.54 11.41 7.95
C LEU A 128 -3.18 12.83 7.50
N ASP A 129 -2.60 12.94 6.33
CA ASP A 129 -2.21 14.20 5.71
C ASP A 129 -2.86 14.33 4.33
N ASP A 130 -2.91 15.55 3.84
CA ASP A 130 -3.17 15.77 2.43
C ASP A 130 -1.95 15.29 1.64
N ILE A 131 -2.17 14.41 0.70
CA ILE A 131 -1.10 13.83 -0.12
C ILE A 131 -1.30 14.30 -1.55
N ALA A 132 -0.44 15.17 -2.01
CA ALA A 132 -0.53 15.67 -3.37
C ALA A 132 -0.17 14.57 -4.38
N ALA A 133 -0.84 14.59 -5.53
CA ALA A 133 -0.37 13.80 -6.65
C ALA A 133 1.03 14.27 -7.03
N GLY A 134 1.91 13.33 -7.25
CA GLY A 134 3.27 13.68 -7.65
C GLY A 134 3.29 14.31 -9.04
N ALA A 135 4.29 15.10 -9.28
CA ALA A 135 4.56 15.64 -10.59
C ALA A 135 5.39 14.63 -11.39
N SER A 136 5.07 14.47 -12.64
CA SER A 136 5.87 13.64 -13.55
C SER A 136 5.83 12.15 -13.19
N THR A 137 6.96 11.57 -12.88
CA THR A 137 7.11 10.12 -12.68
C THR A 137 7.14 9.70 -11.21
N VAL A 138 7.18 10.65 -10.30
CA VAL A 138 7.25 10.38 -8.87
C VAL A 138 5.97 10.84 -8.21
N GLY A 139 5.28 9.94 -7.58
CA GLY A 139 4.06 10.24 -6.82
C GLY A 139 4.36 11.04 -5.55
N GLY A 140 3.35 11.71 -5.05
CA GLY A 140 3.43 12.37 -3.75
C GLY A 140 3.48 11.36 -2.62
N THR A 141 4.15 11.72 -1.55
CA THR A 141 4.22 10.88 -0.34
C THR A 141 3.51 11.55 0.82
N GLY A 142 2.96 10.76 1.71
CA GLY A 142 2.34 11.26 2.92
C GLY A 142 2.01 10.14 3.89
N TYR A 143 1.66 10.53 5.11
CA TYR A 143 1.38 9.58 6.17
C TYR A 143 -0.01 8.98 6.07
N ILE A 144 -0.07 7.69 6.31
CA ILE A 144 -1.32 6.95 6.51
C ILE A 144 -1.28 6.22 7.85
N LEU A 145 -2.45 5.99 8.41
CA LEU A 145 -2.66 5.00 9.46
C LEU A 145 -3.03 3.69 8.78
N ILE A 146 -2.23 2.67 8.95
CA ILE A 146 -2.53 1.35 8.39
C ILE A 146 -3.69 0.76 9.16
N SER A 147 -4.78 0.51 8.44
CA SER A 147 -5.99 -0.11 8.97
C SER A 147 -6.59 -0.99 7.89
N ILE A 148 -6.19 -2.24 7.90
CA ILE A 148 -6.60 -3.20 6.88
C ILE A 148 -7.86 -3.89 7.35
N SER A 149 -8.93 -3.74 6.58
CA SER A 149 -10.19 -4.43 6.84
C SER A 149 -10.22 -5.78 6.12
N PRO A 150 -10.64 -6.83 6.79
CA PRO A 150 -10.84 -8.12 6.13
C PRO A 150 -11.89 -8.02 5.02
N PRO A 151 -11.70 -8.68 3.88
CA PRO A 151 -12.60 -8.55 2.73
C PRO A 151 -14.05 -8.93 3.05
N TRP A 152 -14.25 -9.85 3.95
CA TRP A 152 -15.61 -10.33 4.29
C TRP A 152 -16.44 -9.32 5.07
N THR A 153 -15.84 -8.31 5.67
CA THR A 153 -16.60 -7.30 6.42
C THR A 153 -17.34 -6.34 5.52
N ALA A 154 -17.05 -6.37 4.27
CA ALA A 154 -17.54 -5.41 3.30
C ALA A 154 -18.76 -5.90 2.55
N VAL A 155 -19.15 -7.12 2.76
CA VAL A 155 -20.28 -7.73 2.07
C VAL A 155 -21.47 -7.74 2.99
N SER A 156 -22.39 -6.89 2.74
CA SER A 156 -23.65 -6.89 3.45
C SER A 156 -24.76 -6.42 2.54
#